data_4ea67e0f8b109b613efa11d86cd807ae
#
_entry.id   4ea67e0f8b109b613efa11d86cd807ae
#
_cell.length_a   1.000
_cell.length_b   1.000
_cell.length_c   1.000
_cell.angle_alpha   90.00
_cell.angle_beta   90.00
_cell.angle_gamma   90.00
#
_symmetry.space_group_name_H-M   'P 1'
#
loop_
_entity.id
_entity.type
_entity.pdbx_description
1 polymer ?
#
loop_
_entity_poly.entity_id
_entity_poly.type
_entity_poly.pdbx_seq_one_letter_code
_entity_poly.pdbx_strand_id
1 'polypeptide(L)'
;MMSQVKNCRLFRLLLVVIATSLLASCENPDPYVNPGDTPNPNWVITVENDMTSSMTAVVKVSFAQSEGILAAFIGSDCCGVTTSENYNEGRYNLYISPSAQGEDVQLKFYSPDLKRIFVAKQTFKYINNDRLGSPDSPYTPEWTVAK
;
A
#
# COMPACT_ATOMS: atom_id res chain seq x y z
N MET A 1 61.93 -17.63 34.22
CA MET A 1 60.60 -18.12 34.54
C MET A 1 59.58 -17.00 34.50
N MET A 2 59.38 -16.36 33.33
CA MET A 2 58.46 -15.26 33.16
C MET A 2 58.12 -15.11 31.67
N SER A 3 57.26 -15.94 31.10
CA SER A 3 56.82 -15.75 29.70
C SER A 3 55.50 -16.49 29.35
N GLN A 4 54.67 -16.86 30.30
CA GLN A 4 53.44 -17.57 29.98
C GLN A 4 52.13 -16.81 30.26
N VAL A 5 52.20 -15.58 30.81
CA VAL A 5 50.97 -14.87 31.25
C VAL A 5 50.40 -13.93 30.19
N LYS A 6 51.17 -13.59 29.16
CA LYS A 6 50.73 -12.61 28.14
C LYS A 6 49.78 -13.18 27.07
N ASN A 7 49.83 -14.47 26.81
CA ASN A 7 49.04 -15.07 25.73
C ASN A 7 47.58 -15.38 26.14
N CYS A 8 47.29 -15.48 27.44
CA CYS A 8 45.93 -15.79 27.89
C CYS A 8 44.96 -14.59 27.80
N ARG A 9 45.49 -13.37 27.89
CA ARG A 9 44.63 -12.17 27.73
C ARG A 9 44.27 -11.86 26.29
N LEU A 10 45.18 -12.15 25.36
CA LEU A 10 44.91 -11.95 23.93
C LEU A 10 43.89 -12.97 23.40
N PHE A 11 43.98 -14.19 23.89
CA PHE A 11 43.02 -15.27 23.49
C PHE A 11 41.60 -15.06 24.03
N ARG A 12 41.46 -14.42 25.21
CA ARG A 12 40.14 -14.06 25.75
C ARG A 12 39.52 -12.86 25.00
N LEU A 13 40.31 -11.92 24.52
CA LEU A 13 39.82 -10.82 23.73
C LEU A 13 39.36 -11.27 22.32
N LEU A 14 40.06 -12.24 21.73
CA LEU A 14 39.70 -12.79 20.42
C LEU A 14 38.38 -13.60 20.48
N LEU A 15 38.15 -14.32 21.56
CA LEU A 15 36.90 -15.11 21.77
C LEU A 15 35.67 -14.20 21.96
N VAL A 16 35.82 -13.04 22.57
CA VAL A 16 34.73 -12.09 22.78
C VAL A 16 34.32 -11.40 21.48
N VAL A 17 35.28 -11.12 20.59
CA VAL A 17 34.99 -10.50 19.28
C VAL A 17 34.30 -11.47 18.32
N ILE A 18 34.58 -12.77 18.40
CA ILE A 18 33.93 -13.79 17.56
C ILE A 18 32.50 -14.07 18.04
N ALA A 19 32.20 -13.93 19.35
CA ALA A 19 30.87 -14.16 19.89
C ALA A 19 29.84 -13.06 19.56
N THR A 20 30.30 -11.84 19.24
CA THR A 20 29.40 -10.72 18.90
C THR A 20 29.02 -10.66 17.43
N SER A 21 29.68 -11.39 16.55
CA SER A 21 29.36 -11.42 15.11
C SER A 21 28.34 -12.49 14.69
N LEU A 22 27.86 -13.31 15.63
CA LEU A 22 26.88 -14.39 15.36
C LEU A 22 25.43 -14.02 15.69
N LEU A 23 25.16 -12.77 16.02
CA LEU A 23 23.78 -12.25 16.13
C LEU A 23 23.36 -11.55 14.81
N ALA A 24 23.78 -12.06 13.66
CA ALA A 24 23.05 -11.84 12.44
C ALA A 24 21.70 -12.55 12.63
N SER A 25 20.69 -11.80 13.03
CA SER A 25 19.30 -12.21 13.02
C SER A 25 19.01 -12.74 11.61
N CYS A 26 19.00 -14.04 11.44
CA CYS A 26 18.27 -14.64 10.35
C CYS A 26 16.80 -14.31 10.64
N GLU A 27 16.27 -13.24 10.07
CA GLU A 27 14.85 -13.13 9.87
C GLU A 27 14.47 -14.37 9.04
N ASN A 28 13.91 -15.38 9.72
CA ASN A 28 13.31 -16.49 9.01
C ASN A 28 12.23 -15.88 8.11
N PRO A 29 12.35 -15.97 6.78
CA PRO A 29 11.28 -15.54 5.90
C PRO A 29 10.02 -16.29 6.35
N ASP A 30 8.93 -15.54 6.55
CA ASP A 30 7.65 -16.12 6.93
C ASP A 30 7.33 -17.26 5.95
N PRO A 31 7.26 -18.54 6.41
CA PRO A 31 7.04 -19.67 5.52
C PRO A 31 5.68 -19.65 4.82
N TYR A 32 4.80 -18.70 5.18
CA TYR A 32 3.48 -18.53 4.60
C TYR A 32 3.41 -17.40 3.55
N VAL A 33 4.52 -16.70 3.25
CA VAL A 33 4.52 -15.70 2.16
C VAL A 33 4.60 -16.43 0.82
N ASN A 34 3.51 -16.40 0.07
CA ASN A 34 3.53 -16.91 -1.30
C ASN A 34 4.34 -15.97 -2.21
N PRO A 35 5.10 -16.49 -3.19
CA PRO A 35 5.91 -15.68 -4.12
C PRO A 35 5.13 -14.70 -5.01
N GLY A 36 3.86 -14.54 -4.82
CA GLY A 36 3.01 -13.59 -5.52
C GLY A 36 2.31 -12.61 -4.58
N ASP A 37 2.54 -12.72 -3.27
CA ASP A 37 1.90 -11.86 -2.29
C ASP A 37 2.50 -10.45 -2.34
N THR A 38 1.63 -9.47 -2.40
CA THR A 38 2.00 -8.05 -2.32
C THR A 38 1.70 -7.57 -0.91
N PRO A 39 2.69 -7.01 -0.18
CA PRO A 39 2.44 -6.43 1.13
C PRO A 39 1.49 -5.24 1.02
N ASN A 40 0.90 -4.85 2.15
CA ASN A 40 0.08 -3.64 2.20
C ASN A 40 0.89 -2.44 1.68
N PRO A 41 0.44 -1.76 0.63
CA PRO A 41 1.19 -0.69 -0.02
C PRO A 41 1.30 0.58 0.84
N ASN A 42 0.53 0.70 1.95
CA ASN A 42 0.53 1.87 2.82
C ASN A 42 0.42 3.20 2.04
N TRP A 43 -0.50 3.25 1.07
CA TRP A 43 -0.69 4.45 0.27
C TRP A 43 -1.06 5.65 1.14
N VAL A 44 -0.38 6.76 0.93
CA VAL A 44 -0.63 8.07 1.56
C VAL A 44 -0.84 9.11 0.48
N ILE A 45 -1.73 10.06 0.75
CA ILE A 45 -1.95 11.19 -0.16
C ILE A 45 -0.67 12.02 -0.21
N THR A 46 -0.15 12.24 -1.42
CA THR A 46 1.12 12.95 -1.69
C THR A 46 0.90 14.36 -2.24
N VAL A 47 -0.35 14.71 -2.56
CA VAL A 47 -0.74 16.04 -3.04
C VAL A 47 -1.33 16.87 -1.91
N GLU A 48 -1.36 18.18 -2.08
CA GLU A 48 -1.99 19.09 -1.12
C GLU A 48 -3.48 18.80 -1.00
N ASN A 49 -3.97 18.62 0.22
CA ASN A 49 -5.36 18.26 0.48
C ASN A 49 -6.20 19.55 0.63
N ASP A 50 -6.71 20.07 -0.49
CA ASP A 50 -7.70 21.15 -0.50
C ASP A 50 -9.10 20.56 -0.74
N MET A 51 -9.89 20.46 0.32
CA MET A 51 -11.23 19.89 0.25
C MET A 51 -12.24 20.81 -0.48
N THR A 52 -11.87 22.05 -0.79
CA THR A 52 -12.79 23.02 -1.41
C THR A 52 -13.05 22.75 -2.89
N SER A 53 -12.18 21.99 -3.54
CA SER A 53 -12.27 21.63 -4.96
C SER A 53 -12.09 20.14 -5.22
N SER A 54 -12.26 19.30 -4.21
CA SER A 54 -12.09 17.86 -4.35
C SER A 54 -13.18 17.25 -5.25
N MET A 55 -12.82 16.21 -5.98
CA MET A 55 -13.75 15.30 -6.65
C MET A 55 -14.15 14.18 -5.71
N THR A 56 -15.39 13.71 -5.78
CA THR A 56 -15.83 12.55 -5.01
C THR A 56 -16.14 11.36 -5.94
N ALA A 57 -15.84 10.15 -5.51
CA ALA A 57 -16.20 8.95 -6.24
C ALA A 57 -16.84 7.91 -5.31
N VAL A 58 -17.96 7.33 -5.75
CA VAL A 58 -18.54 6.15 -5.15
C VAL A 58 -18.23 4.97 -6.06
N VAL A 59 -17.32 4.10 -5.61
CA VAL A 59 -16.78 3.01 -6.42
C VAL A 59 -17.22 1.68 -5.86
N LYS A 60 -17.66 0.76 -6.74
CA LYS A 60 -17.97 -0.63 -6.36
C LYS A 60 -16.83 -1.56 -6.82
N VAL A 61 -16.28 -2.30 -5.86
CA VAL A 61 -15.32 -3.38 -6.11
C VAL A 61 -16.07 -4.70 -5.93
N SER A 62 -16.51 -5.28 -7.03
CA SER A 62 -17.46 -6.41 -7.04
C SER A 62 -16.89 -7.72 -6.47
N PHE A 63 -15.57 -7.85 -6.38
CA PHE A 63 -14.89 -9.03 -5.83
C PHE A 63 -14.34 -8.82 -4.42
N ALA A 64 -14.47 -7.62 -3.85
CA ALA A 64 -14.01 -7.35 -2.48
C ALA A 64 -14.91 -8.11 -1.48
N GLN A 65 -14.30 -9.02 -0.75
CA GLN A 65 -14.98 -9.84 0.29
C GLN A 65 -14.66 -9.37 1.70
N SER A 66 -13.61 -8.57 1.87
CA SER A 66 -13.20 -7.97 3.13
C SER A 66 -12.81 -6.51 2.95
N GLU A 67 -12.42 -5.89 4.05
CA GLU A 67 -11.87 -4.54 4.02
C GLU A 67 -10.65 -4.47 3.10
N GLY A 68 -10.70 -3.56 2.13
CA GLY A 68 -9.61 -3.26 1.23
C GLY A 68 -9.24 -1.79 1.29
N ILE A 69 -8.20 -1.44 0.56
CA ILE A 69 -7.75 -0.07 0.40
C ILE A 69 -7.97 0.34 -1.04
N LEU A 70 -8.81 1.35 -1.26
CA LEU A 70 -8.99 1.97 -2.57
C LEU A 70 -8.22 3.28 -2.62
N ALA A 71 -7.47 3.49 -3.69
CA ALA A 71 -6.70 4.71 -3.90
C ALA A 71 -6.84 5.24 -5.33
N ALA A 72 -6.76 6.56 -5.48
CA ALA A 72 -6.74 7.28 -6.74
C ALA A 72 -5.36 7.84 -7.00
N PHE A 73 -4.90 7.72 -8.24
CA PHE A 73 -3.60 8.20 -8.69
C PHE A 73 -3.74 9.07 -9.93
N ILE A 74 -2.93 10.13 -9.98
CA ILE A 74 -2.69 10.93 -11.18
C ILE A 74 -1.19 10.82 -11.47
N GLY A 75 -0.84 10.10 -12.53
CA GLY A 75 0.56 9.70 -12.75
C GLY A 75 1.07 8.81 -11.62
N SER A 76 2.10 9.28 -10.90
CA SER A 76 2.68 8.62 -9.72
C SER A 76 2.09 9.10 -8.39
N ASP A 77 1.38 10.22 -8.39
CA ASP A 77 0.92 10.89 -7.19
C ASP A 77 -0.39 10.28 -6.68
N CYS A 78 -0.40 9.94 -5.40
CA CYS A 78 -1.59 9.47 -4.72
C CYS A 78 -2.46 10.66 -4.32
N CYS A 79 -3.62 10.78 -4.93
CA CYS A 79 -4.54 11.90 -4.75
C CYS A 79 -5.72 11.60 -3.84
N GLY A 80 -5.92 10.33 -3.47
CA GLY A 80 -7.00 9.93 -2.58
C GLY A 80 -6.83 8.50 -2.10
N VAL A 81 -7.16 8.24 -0.84
CA VAL A 81 -7.14 6.91 -0.23
C VAL A 81 -8.36 6.75 0.65
N THR A 82 -8.98 5.60 0.61
CA THR A 82 -10.06 5.24 1.52
C THR A 82 -10.03 3.75 1.86
N THR A 83 -10.40 3.43 3.08
CA THR A 83 -10.79 2.08 3.49
C THR A 83 -12.32 2.01 3.46
N SER A 84 -12.88 0.85 3.20
CA SER A 84 -14.34 0.73 3.10
C SER A 84 -15.00 0.88 4.47
N GLU A 85 -15.88 1.86 4.60
CA GLU A 85 -16.84 1.93 5.71
C GLU A 85 -18.08 1.03 5.45
N ASN A 86 -18.33 0.70 4.18
CA ASN A 86 -19.45 -0.14 3.73
C ASN A 86 -18.96 -1.36 2.94
N TYR A 87 -17.92 -2.03 3.43
CA TYR A 87 -17.27 -3.14 2.73
C TYR A 87 -18.23 -4.32 2.45
N ASN A 88 -19.25 -4.56 3.28
CA ASN A 88 -20.22 -5.63 3.09
C ASN A 88 -20.92 -5.58 1.73
N GLU A 89 -20.93 -4.40 1.08
CA GLU A 89 -21.47 -4.22 -0.26
C GLU A 89 -20.39 -3.97 -1.31
N GLY A 90 -19.10 -3.96 -0.91
CA GLY A 90 -17.97 -3.64 -1.78
C GLY A 90 -17.97 -2.20 -2.28
N ARG A 91 -18.64 -1.29 -1.58
CA ARG A 91 -18.72 0.14 -1.93
C ARG A 91 -17.71 0.95 -1.15
N TYR A 92 -17.05 1.86 -1.84
CA TYR A 92 -16.01 2.74 -1.33
C TYR A 92 -16.33 4.18 -1.66
N ASN A 93 -16.32 5.05 -0.66
CA ASN A 93 -16.42 6.48 -0.84
C ASN A 93 -15.02 7.08 -0.85
N LEU A 94 -14.60 7.65 -1.96
CA LEU A 94 -13.27 8.19 -2.17
C LEU A 94 -13.34 9.69 -2.41
N TYR A 95 -12.57 10.45 -1.65
CA TYR A 95 -12.28 11.86 -1.92
C TYR A 95 -10.96 11.93 -2.66
N ILE A 96 -10.97 12.62 -3.79
CA ILE A 96 -9.82 12.82 -4.66
C ILE A 96 -9.39 14.26 -4.53
N SER A 97 -8.22 14.50 -3.99
CA SER A 97 -7.66 15.84 -3.77
C SER A 97 -7.47 16.59 -5.09
N PRO A 98 -7.51 17.93 -5.06
CA PRO A 98 -7.38 18.72 -6.27
C PRO A 98 -6.08 18.42 -7.02
N SER A 99 -6.22 18.38 -8.31
CA SER A 99 -5.14 18.26 -9.28
C SER A 99 -5.44 19.17 -10.47
N ALA A 100 -4.62 19.14 -11.49
CA ALA A 100 -4.93 19.85 -12.71
C ALA A 100 -6.19 19.25 -13.35
N GLN A 101 -7.20 20.11 -13.59
CA GLN A 101 -8.46 19.68 -14.18
C GLN A 101 -8.24 19.03 -15.55
N GLY A 102 -8.94 17.92 -15.78
CA GLY A 102 -8.85 17.16 -17.02
C GLY A 102 -7.73 16.11 -17.06
N GLU A 103 -6.98 15.92 -15.97
CA GLU A 103 -6.02 14.82 -15.87
C GLU A 103 -6.72 13.48 -15.68
N ASP A 104 -6.05 12.41 -16.12
CA ASP A 104 -6.56 11.05 -16.00
C ASP A 104 -6.29 10.48 -14.61
N VAL A 105 -7.36 10.04 -13.95
CA VAL A 105 -7.31 9.38 -12.65
C VAL A 105 -7.32 7.86 -12.85
N GLN A 106 -6.34 7.18 -12.28
CA GLN A 106 -6.24 5.73 -12.22
C GLN A 106 -6.62 5.23 -10.84
N LEU A 107 -7.56 4.29 -10.74
CA LEU A 107 -7.88 3.63 -9.48
C LEU A 107 -7.01 2.40 -9.28
N LYS A 108 -6.56 2.21 -8.02
CA LYS A 108 -5.91 0.98 -7.55
C LYS A 108 -6.61 0.48 -6.29
N PHE A 109 -6.72 -0.82 -6.17
CA PHE A 109 -7.34 -1.48 -5.04
C PHE A 109 -6.41 -2.54 -4.47
N TYR A 110 -6.12 -2.47 -3.18
CA TYR A 110 -5.42 -3.53 -2.47
C TYR A 110 -6.42 -4.42 -1.72
N SER A 111 -6.38 -5.71 -1.99
CA SER A 111 -7.15 -6.73 -1.27
C SER A 111 -6.26 -7.41 -0.24
N PRO A 112 -6.52 -7.25 1.07
CA PRO A 112 -5.76 -7.95 2.12
C PRO A 112 -5.92 -9.46 2.04
N ASP A 113 -7.13 -9.96 1.69
CA ASP A 113 -7.40 -11.40 1.59
C ASP A 113 -6.62 -12.06 0.46
N LEU A 114 -6.57 -11.40 -0.68
CA LEU A 114 -5.85 -11.89 -1.85
C LEU A 114 -4.37 -11.50 -1.83
N LYS A 115 -3.98 -10.61 -0.93
CA LYS A 115 -2.63 -10.00 -0.84
C LYS A 115 -2.16 -9.50 -2.20
N ARG A 116 -3.02 -8.78 -2.92
CA ARG A 116 -2.78 -8.31 -4.29
C ARG A 116 -3.29 -6.91 -4.51
N ILE A 117 -2.59 -6.21 -5.40
CA ILE A 117 -3.04 -4.92 -5.93
C ILE A 117 -3.76 -5.17 -7.25
N PHE A 118 -4.91 -4.57 -7.40
CA PHE A 118 -5.69 -4.51 -8.63
C PHE A 118 -5.67 -3.10 -9.18
N VAL A 119 -5.66 -2.98 -10.49
CA VAL A 119 -5.70 -1.69 -11.21
C VAL A 119 -6.96 -1.68 -12.05
N ALA A 120 -7.72 -0.60 -12.00
CA ALA A 120 -8.87 -0.42 -12.88
C ALA A 120 -8.40 -0.32 -14.33
N LYS A 121 -9.06 -1.01 -15.26
CA LYS A 121 -8.68 -0.94 -16.68
C LYS A 121 -9.02 0.42 -17.29
N GLN A 122 -10.05 1.08 -16.76
CA GLN A 122 -10.49 2.39 -17.22
C GLN A 122 -9.94 3.47 -16.31
N THR A 123 -9.59 4.61 -16.91
CA THR A 123 -9.35 5.87 -16.22
C THR A 123 -10.57 6.79 -16.39
N PHE A 124 -10.65 7.83 -15.58
CA PHE A 124 -11.63 8.91 -15.73
C PHE A 124 -10.95 10.26 -15.53
N LYS A 125 -11.58 11.33 -16.01
CA LYS A 125 -11.02 12.68 -15.88
C LYS A 125 -11.31 13.26 -14.51
N TYR A 126 -10.30 13.89 -13.90
CA TYR A 126 -10.50 14.71 -12.73
C TYR A 126 -11.25 15.99 -13.09
N ILE A 127 -12.32 16.25 -12.39
CA ILE A 127 -13.14 17.46 -12.55
C ILE A 127 -13.45 18.04 -11.17
N ASN A 128 -13.08 19.30 -10.93
CA ASN A 128 -13.31 19.98 -9.67
C ASN A 128 -14.79 19.92 -9.26
N ASN A 129 -15.05 19.59 -8.00
CA ASN A 129 -16.38 19.53 -7.40
C ASN A 129 -17.37 18.57 -8.09
N ASP A 130 -16.87 17.68 -8.93
CA ASP A 130 -17.70 16.67 -9.59
C ASP A 130 -17.83 15.39 -8.76
N ARG A 131 -18.76 14.53 -9.18
CA ARG A 131 -19.03 13.25 -8.55
C ARG A 131 -19.07 12.13 -9.58
N LEU A 132 -18.24 11.12 -9.38
CA LEU A 132 -18.27 9.89 -10.14
C LEU A 132 -19.08 8.81 -9.40
N GLY A 133 -20.22 8.41 -9.97
CA GLY A 133 -21.13 7.47 -9.34
C GLY A 133 -21.91 8.04 -8.16
N SER A 134 -22.80 7.23 -7.61
CA SER A 134 -23.63 7.54 -6.44
C SER A 134 -23.84 6.29 -5.58
N PRO A 135 -24.35 6.42 -4.35
CA PRO A 135 -24.69 5.24 -3.52
C PRO A 135 -25.61 4.24 -4.23
N ASP A 136 -26.58 4.73 -5.01
CA ASP A 136 -27.55 3.88 -5.72
C ASP A 136 -27.04 3.38 -7.08
N SER A 137 -26.03 4.08 -7.64
CA SER A 137 -25.43 3.75 -8.94
C SER A 137 -23.92 3.99 -8.87
N PRO A 138 -23.17 3.12 -8.16
CA PRO A 138 -21.73 3.29 -8.00
C PRO A 138 -20.99 3.05 -9.31
N TYR A 139 -19.88 3.75 -9.50
CA TYR A 139 -18.95 3.46 -10.58
C TYR A 139 -18.34 2.07 -10.38
N THR A 140 -18.45 1.23 -11.38
CA THR A 140 -18.00 -0.18 -11.32
C THR A 140 -17.02 -0.44 -12.45
N PRO A 141 -15.71 -0.16 -12.25
CA PRO A 141 -14.69 -0.42 -13.28
C PRO A 141 -14.38 -1.92 -13.39
N GLU A 142 -13.81 -2.30 -14.53
CA GLU A 142 -13.15 -3.59 -14.66
C GLU A 142 -11.77 -3.54 -14.04
N TRP A 143 -11.36 -4.65 -13.39
CA TRP A 143 -10.09 -4.72 -12.67
C TRP A 143 -9.14 -5.74 -13.31
N THR A 144 -7.84 -5.49 -13.19
CA THR A 144 -6.78 -6.42 -13.53
C THR A 144 -5.72 -6.44 -12.42
N VAL A 145 -5.07 -7.57 -12.22
CA VAL A 145 -3.98 -7.65 -11.24
C VAL A 145 -2.81 -6.79 -11.71
N ALA A 146 -2.24 -5.99 -10.82
CA ALA A 146 -1.00 -5.25 -11.09
C ALA A 146 0.13 -6.24 -11.40
N LYS A 147 0.95 -5.91 -12.39
CA LYS A 147 2.13 -6.69 -12.77
C LYS A 147 3.34 -6.30 -11.94
#